data_5949846e77336f2e0d95901a3b8e47ca
#
_entry.id   5949846e77336f2e0d95901a3b8e47ca
#
_cell.length_a   1.000
_cell.length_b   1.000
_cell.length_c   1.000
_cell.angle_alpha   90.00
_cell.angle_beta   90.00
_cell.angle_gamma   90.00
#
_symmetry.space_group_name_H-M   'P 1'
#
loop_
_entity.id
_entity.type
_entity.pdbx_description
1 polymer ?
#
loop_
_entity_poly.entity_id
_entity_poly.type
_entity_poly.pdbx_seq_one_letter_code
_entity_poly.pdbx_strand_id
1 'polypeptide(L)'
;MMMPLTLALIAAAHSPAQQEPVAPSLQVTPIPGGRYEVFRRDFTQHVDVFGVKVFGTDQVPVDKLKHVATVLAEYLDNDEDGEVDAPRVVRELVTRDAFMALANSEREMESIEWGRLASAGFGDGQGQFVDETAPGNGRFDATLEEVLHLITHVGYANVYPKVFGERSGSELGACLDRARGGRFRAVPDGYPEGAWFTYDDETCDYACQCTEYLYWAITSV
;
A
#
# COMPACT_ATOMS: atom_id res chain seq x y z
N MET A 1 3.62 6.82 70.29
CA MET A 1 4.09 5.87 69.29
C MET A 1 3.63 6.40 67.94
N MET A 2 4.50 7.17 67.26
CA MET A 2 4.21 7.84 66.00
C MET A 2 4.62 6.93 64.83
N MET A 3 3.68 6.54 63.96
CA MET A 3 3.97 5.84 62.73
C MET A 3 4.35 6.87 61.66
N PRO A 4 5.39 6.62 60.87
CA PRO A 4 5.73 7.47 59.71
C PRO A 4 4.82 7.17 58.52
N LEU A 5 4.28 8.22 57.94
CA LEU A 5 3.51 8.20 56.68
C LEU A 5 4.49 8.13 55.53
N THR A 6 4.52 6.96 54.83
CA THR A 6 5.34 6.77 53.63
C THR A 6 4.59 7.31 52.41
N LEU A 7 5.06 8.44 51.87
CA LEU A 7 4.55 9.01 50.63
C LEU A 7 5.09 8.18 49.45
N ALA A 8 4.23 7.42 48.77
CA ALA A 8 4.60 6.72 47.53
C ALA A 8 4.53 7.72 46.35
N LEU A 9 5.68 8.04 45.78
CA LEU A 9 5.79 8.81 44.55
C LEU A 9 5.35 7.89 43.37
N ILE A 10 4.18 8.17 42.79
CA ILE A 10 3.75 7.54 41.54
C ILE A 10 4.47 8.25 40.41
N ALA A 11 5.48 7.62 39.84
CA ALA A 11 6.11 8.08 38.60
C ALA A 11 5.11 7.90 37.46
N ALA A 12 4.59 8.98 36.93
CA ALA A 12 3.81 8.96 35.68
C ALA A 12 4.73 8.55 34.54
N ALA A 13 4.51 7.34 34.00
CA ALA A 13 5.16 6.90 32.78
C ALA A 13 4.67 7.82 31.64
N HIS A 14 5.57 8.65 31.12
CA HIS A 14 5.32 9.37 29.89
C HIS A 14 5.25 8.35 28.75
N SER A 15 4.06 8.12 28.19
CA SER A 15 3.91 7.50 26.88
C SER A 15 4.65 8.39 25.87
N PRO A 16 5.44 7.80 24.94
CA PRO A 16 6.01 8.59 23.86
C PRO A 16 4.87 9.31 23.14
N ALA A 17 4.98 10.61 22.99
CA ALA A 17 4.02 11.40 22.22
C ALA A 17 3.92 10.79 20.82
N GLN A 18 2.75 10.27 20.48
CA GLN A 18 2.44 9.87 19.11
C GLN A 18 2.51 11.15 18.28
N GLN A 19 3.46 11.21 17.34
CA GLN A 19 3.46 12.27 16.33
C GLN A 19 2.16 12.10 15.54
N GLU A 20 1.33 13.12 15.58
CA GLU A 20 0.15 13.21 14.73
C GLU A 20 0.62 13.26 13.26
N PRO A 21 -0.09 12.61 12.34
CA PRO A 21 0.22 12.67 10.92
C PRO A 21 0.20 14.14 10.47
N VAL A 22 1.26 14.60 9.84
CA VAL A 22 1.34 15.93 9.24
C VAL A 22 0.85 15.80 7.82
N ALA A 23 -0.05 16.67 7.37
CA ALA A 23 -0.52 16.71 5.98
C ALA A 23 0.65 16.63 4.99
N PRO A 24 0.57 15.79 3.94
CA PRO A 24 1.69 15.55 3.05
C PRO A 24 2.03 16.81 2.25
N SER A 25 3.31 17.18 2.24
CA SER A 25 3.75 18.35 1.46
C SER A 25 3.84 18.07 -0.04
N LEU A 26 3.75 16.80 -0.47
CA LEU A 26 3.96 16.30 -1.85
C LEU A 26 5.23 16.85 -2.51
N GLN A 27 6.24 17.16 -1.70
CA GLN A 27 7.54 17.62 -2.18
C GLN A 27 8.40 16.44 -2.61
N VAL A 28 8.93 16.53 -3.83
CA VAL A 28 9.94 15.56 -4.29
C VAL A 28 11.29 15.93 -3.67
N THR A 29 11.88 14.97 -2.99
CA THR A 29 13.16 15.11 -2.30
C THR A 29 14.10 13.93 -2.63
N PRO A 30 15.42 14.08 -2.41
CA PRO A 30 16.34 12.95 -2.54
C PRO A 30 16.00 11.83 -1.55
N ILE A 31 16.40 10.58 -1.87
CA ILE A 31 16.19 9.42 -1.00
C ILE A 31 16.70 9.69 0.43
N PRO A 32 15.90 9.44 1.47
CA PRO A 32 16.32 9.67 2.86
C PRO A 32 17.59 8.90 3.25
N GLY A 33 18.22 9.34 4.30
CA GLY A 33 19.34 8.64 4.91
C GLY A 33 18.92 7.45 5.77
N GLY A 34 19.91 6.83 6.42
CA GLY A 34 19.68 5.73 7.34
C GLY A 34 19.24 4.46 6.62
N ARG A 35 18.19 3.82 7.10
CA ARG A 35 17.73 2.54 6.53
C ARG A 35 17.29 2.63 5.07
N TYR A 36 16.86 3.81 4.59
CA TYR A 36 16.44 4.01 3.21
C TYR A 36 17.60 4.16 2.21
N GLU A 37 18.86 4.23 2.67
CA GLU A 37 20.03 4.32 1.77
C GLU A 37 20.12 3.14 0.79
N VAL A 38 19.54 2.00 1.15
CA VAL A 38 19.46 0.83 0.28
C VAL A 38 18.71 1.12 -1.03
N PHE A 39 17.79 2.06 -1.05
CA PHE A 39 17.05 2.46 -2.25
C PHE A 39 17.89 3.30 -3.23
N ARG A 40 18.95 3.99 -2.78
CA ARG A 40 19.76 4.91 -3.61
C ARG A 40 20.46 4.25 -4.79
N ARG A 41 20.51 2.93 -4.81
CA ARG A 41 21.07 2.20 -5.94
C ARG A 41 20.19 2.31 -7.18
N ASP A 42 18.86 2.25 -7.00
CA ASP A 42 17.90 2.15 -8.08
C ASP A 42 17.00 3.40 -8.17
N PHE A 43 16.84 4.12 -7.08
CA PHE A 43 15.95 5.28 -6.96
C PHE A 43 16.72 6.53 -6.58
N THR A 44 16.32 7.68 -7.12
CA THR A 44 17.01 8.97 -6.86
C THR A 44 16.13 9.99 -6.17
N GLN A 45 14.81 9.80 -6.20
CA GLN A 45 13.82 10.73 -5.70
C GLN A 45 12.71 10.02 -4.95
N HIS A 46 12.06 10.73 -4.04
CA HIS A 46 10.88 10.22 -3.33
C HIS A 46 9.95 11.34 -2.89
N VAL A 47 8.71 10.95 -2.57
CA VAL A 47 7.72 11.77 -1.85
C VAL A 47 7.32 11.01 -0.58
N ASP A 48 7.15 11.74 0.51
CA ASP A 48 6.60 11.22 1.77
C ASP A 48 5.11 11.56 1.86
N VAL A 49 4.27 10.55 2.02
CA VAL A 49 2.82 10.69 2.12
C VAL A 49 2.37 10.04 3.42
N PHE A 50 2.11 10.82 4.45
CA PHE A 50 1.76 10.36 5.79
C PHE A 50 2.70 9.28 6.36
N GLY A 51 3.99 9.33 5.97
CA GLY A 51 5.00 8.35 6.36
C GLY A 51 5.21 7.20 5.39
N VAL A 52 4.30 6.94 4.46
CA VAL A 52 4.46 6.00 3.34
C VAL A 52 5.29 6.65 2.23
N LYS A 53 6.24 5.93 1.67
CA LYS A 53 7.16 6.49 0.66
C LYS A 53 6.75 6.10 -0.75
N VAL A 54 6.86 7.07 -1.66
CA VAL A 54 6.74 6.87 -3.11
C VAL A 54 8.10 7.13 -3.72
N PHE A 55 8.78 6.09 -4.19
CA PHE A 55 10.13 6.18 -4.77
C PHE A 55 10.06 6.27 -6.29
N GLY A 56 10.95 7.05 -6.90
CA GLY A 56 11.11 7.14 -8.34
C GLY A 56 12.56 6.95 -8.77
N THR A 57 12.78 6.23 -9.90
CA THR A 57 14.09 6.16 -10.55
C THR A 57 14.46 7.52 -11.13
N ASP A 58 15.67 7.67 -11.66
CA ASP A 58 16.19 8.94 -12.19
C ASP A 58 15.46 9.40 -13.46
N GLN A 59 14.85 8.47 -14.19
CA GLN A 59 14.13 8.74 -15.44
C GLN A 59 12.63 9.03 -15.26
N VAL A 60 12.11 8.84 -14.04
CA VAL A 60 10.70 9.12 -13.75
C VAL A 60 10.44 10.62 -13.73
N PRO A 61 9.51 11.14 -14.56
CA PRO A 61 9.12 12.54 -14.52
C PRO A 61 8.51 12.91 -13.15
N VAL A 62 8.86 14.10 -12.67
CA VAL A 62 8.41 14.61 -11.35
C VAL A 62 6.89 14.68 -11.24
N ASP A 63 6.21 15.06 -12.33
CA ASP A 63 4.75 15.09 -12.37
C ASP A 63 4.10 13.72 -12.21
N LYS A 64 4.68 12.67 -12.77
CA LYS A 64 4.22 11.29 -12.59
C LYS A 64 4.42 10.81 -11.14
N LEU A 65 5.60 11.07 -10.57
CA LEU A 65 5.87 10.73 -9.18
C LEU A 65 4.89 11.46 -8.22
N LYS A 66 4.64 12.74 -8.47
CA LYS A 66 3.67 13.52 -7.71
C LYS A 66 2.24 13.01 -7.89
N HIS A 67 1.87 12.57 -9.09
CA HIS A 67 0.55 12.00 -9.34
C HIS A 67 0.31 10.77 -8.47
N VAL A 68 1.25 9.81 -8.44
CA VAL A 68 1.16 8.63 -7.56
C VAL A 68 1.06 9.04 -6.08
N ALA A 69 1.86 10.03 -5.66
CA ALA A 69 1.82 10.53 -4.29
C ALA A 69 0.49 11.23 -3.96
N THR A 70 -0.11 11.94 -4.93
CA THR A 70 -1.43 12.56 -4.77
C THR A 70 -2.53 11.53 -4.62
N VAL A 71 -2.56 10.50 -5.50
CA VAL A 71 -3.55 9.42 -5.39
C VAL A 71 -3.42 8.68 -4.06
N LEU A 72 -2.18 8.44 -3.60
CA LEU A 72 -1.95 7.83 -2.29
C LEU A 72 -2.46 8.73 -1.15
N ALA A 73 -2.25 10.04 -1.24
CA ALA A 73 -2.73 10.98 -0.24
C ALA A 73 -4.26 10.98 -0.17
N GLU A 74 -4.95 11.06 -1.32
CA GLU A 74 -6.41 11.07 -1.44
C GLU A 74 -7.06 9.77 -0.94
N TYR A 75 -6.40 8.62 -1.10
CA TYR A 75 -6.90 7.36 -0.55
C TYR A 75 -6.71 7.24 0.97
N LEU A 76 -5.75 7.96 1.55
CA LEU A 76 -5.48 7.93 2.98
C LEU A 76 -6.20 9.02 3.76
N ASP A 77 -6.57 10.11 3.09
CA ASP A 77 -7.28 11.29 3.58
C ASP A 77 -8.26 11.72 2.47
N ASN A 78 -9.43 11.10 2.44
CA ASN A 78 -10.39 11.19 1.35
C ASN A 78 -11.19 12.51 1.36
N ASP A 79 -11.34 13.12 2.53
CA ASP A 79 -12.02 14.41 2.67
C ASP A 79 -11.05 15.62 2.67
N GLU A 80 -9.74 15.36 2.49
CA GLU A 80 -8.67 16.34 2.33
C GLU A 80 -8.54 17.32 3.53
N ASP A 81 -8.90 16.86 4.73
CA ASP A 81 -8.84 17.70 5.94
C ASP A 81 -7.43 17.74 6.57
N GLY A 82 -6.50 16.94 6.06
CA GLY A 82 -5.11 16.82 6.51
C GLY A 82 -4.91 15.75 7.58
N GLU A 83 -5.95 15.03 7.96
CA GLU A 83 -5.91 13.91 8.90
C GLU A 83 -6.23 12.61 8.14
N VAL A 84 -5.54 11.51 8.49
CA VAL A 84 -5.80 10.24 7.83
C VAL A 84 -7.09 9.59 8.32
N ASP A 85 -7.98 9.17 7.40
CA ASP A 85 -9.26 8.53 7.70
C ASP A 85 -9.16 7.23 8.48
N ALA A 86 -8.08 6.46 8.21
CA ALA A 86 -7.85 5.16 8.81
C ALA A 86 -6.49 5.08 9.53
N PRO A 87 -6.30 5.75 10.70
CA PRO A 87 -4.99 5.86 11.35
C PRO A 87 -4.33 4.51 11.70
N ARG A 88 -5.12 3.45 11.91
CA ARG A 88 -4.59 2.10 12.16
C ARG A 88 -3.98 1.50 10.91
N VAL A 89 -4.60 1.73 9.75
CA VAL A 89 -4.13 1.27 8.44
C VAL A 89 -2.84 1.98 8.07
N VAL A 90 -2.81 3.31 8.17
CA VAL A 90 -1.60 4.10 7.90
C VAL A 90 -0.45 3.69 8.83
N ARG A 91 -0.73 3.47 10.11
CA ARG A 91 0.29 2.99 11.05
C ARG A 91 0.85 1.61 10.65
N GLU A 92 0.01 0.71 10.16
CA GLU A 92 0.46 -0.61 9.67
C GLU A 92 1.34 -0.46 8.44
N LEU A 93 0.94 0.35 7.45
CA LEU A 93 1.75 0.67 6.27
C LEU A 93 3.13 1.21 6.66
N VAL A 94 3.18 2.20 7.55
CA VAL A 94 4.44 2.80 8.02
C VAL A 94 5.28 1.81 8.83
N THR A 95 4.66 0.99 9.69
CA THR A 95 5.38 0.00 10.50
C THR A 95 6.02 -1.09 9.65
N ARG A 96 5.40 -1.44 8.53
CA ARG A 96 5.91 -2.41 7.57
C ARG A 96 6.84 -1.79 6.53
N ASP A 97 7.08 -0.47 6.61
CA ASP A 97 7.80 0.26 5.56
C ASP A 97 7.22 0.04 4.16
N ALA A 98 5.90 0.01 4.07
CA ALA A 98 5.20 -0.09 2.79
C ALA A 98 5.57 1.08 1.87
N PHE A 99 5.73 0.81 0.58
CA PHE A 99 6.15 1.84 -0.37
C PHE A 99 5.59 1.59 -1.78
N MET A 100 5.44 2.69 -2.54
CA MET A 100 5.27 2.64 -3.98
C MET A 100 6.63 2.82 -4.66
N ALA A 101 6.86 2.09 -5.74
CA ALA A 101 8.07 2.20 -6.56
C ALA A 101 7.68 2.52 -8.00
N LEU A 102 8.15 3.65 -8.52
CA LEU A 102 7.91 4.08 -9.88
C LEU A 102 9.19 3.97 -10.71
N ALA A 103 9.11 3.25 -11.83
CA ALA A 103 10.16 3.14 -12.84
C ALA A 103 9.70 3.75 -14.17
N ASN A 104 10.64 4.11 -15.04
CA ASN A 104 10.29 4.70 -16.34
C ASN A 104 9.62 3.68 -17.29
N SER A 105 9.92 2.39 -17.12
CA SER A 105 9.38 1.32 -17.95
C SER A 105 9.37 -0.01 -17.23
N GLU A 106 8.59 -0.97 -17.74
CA GLU A 106 8.57 -2.36 -17.26
C GLU A 106 9.98 -2.98 -17.22
N ARG A 107 10.77 -2.79 -18.26
CA ARG A 107 12.16 -3.28 -18.32
C ARG A 107 13.04 -2.71 -17.20
N GLU A 108 12.87 -1.44 -16.86
CA GLU A 108 13.60 -0.81 -15.75
C GLU A 108 13.11 -1.39 -14.42
N MET A 109 11.81 -1.57 -14.25
CA MET A 109 11.21 -2.19 -13.07
C MET A 109 11.75 -3.61 -12.84
N GLU A 110 11.84 -4.42 -13.90
CA GLU A 110 12.41 -5.77 -13.85
C GLU A 110 13.90 -5.78 -13.48
N SER A 111 14.63 -4.70 -13.78
CA SER A 111 16.06 -4.57 -13.48
C SER A 111 16.36 -4.25 -12.02
N ILE A 112 15.36 -3.84 -11.24
CA ILE A 112 15.50 -3.54 -9.81
C ILE A 112 15.75 -4.83 -9.02
N GLU A 113 16.77 -4.83 -8.18
CA GLU A 113 17.07 -5.99 -7.33
C GLU A 113 16.14 -6.07 -6.10
N TRP A 114 14.89 -6.44 -6.32
CA TRP A 114 13.85 -6.57 -5.27
C TRP A 114 14.30 -7.45 -4.10
N GLY A 115 15.02 -8.55 -4.36
CA GLY A 115 15.56 -9.42 -3.32
C GLY A 115 16.53 -8.72 -2.37
N ARG A 116 17.25 -7.70 -2.83
CA ARG A 116 18.13 -6.87 -2.00
C ARG A 116 17.31 -5.97 -1.07
N LEU A 117 16.26 -5.36 -1.58
CA LEU A 117 15.34 -4.54 -0.77
C LEU A 117 14.63 -5.39 0.28
N ALA A 118 14.10 -6.54 -0.11
CA ALA A 118 13.46 -7.48 0.80
C ALA A 118 14.42 -7.97 1.90
N SER A 119 15.68 -8.26 1.55
CA SER A 119 16.72 -8.66 2.52
C SER A 119 17.09 -7.54 3.51
N ALA A 120 16.86 -6.27 3.13
CA ALA A 120 17.03 -5.11 4.00
C ALA A 120 15.76 -4.79 4.82
N GLY A 121 14.70 -5.60 4.71
CA GLY A 121 13.45 -5.44 5.45
C GLY A 121 12.37 -4.64 4.71
N PHE A 122 12.52 -4.41 3.39
CA PHE A 122 11.55 -3.72 2.55
C PHE A 122 10.90 -4.72 1.59
N GLY A 123 9.98 -5.54 2.11
CA GLY A 123 9.27 -6.55 1.35
C GLY A 123 7.87 -6.13 0.87
N ASP A 124 7.32 -5.07 1.46
CA ASP A 124 5.93 -4.64 1.25
C ASP A 124 5.88 -3.44 0.27
N GLY A 125 6.30 -3.67 -0.98
CA GLY A 125 6.30 -2.66 -2.04
C GLY A 125 5.36 -3.00 -3.18
N GLN A 126 4.76 -1.95 -3.80
CA GLN A 126 3.97 -2.03 -5.03
C GLN A 126 4.69 -1.27 -6.14
N GLY A 127 4.82 -1.91 -7.30
CA GLY A 127 5.51 -1.36 -8.46
C GLY A 127 4.56 -0.78 -9.49
N GLN A 128 5.01 0.27 -10.19
CA GLN A 128 4.29 0.90 -11.30
C GLN A 128 5.28 1.54 -12.27
N PHE A 129 4.93 1.71 -13.55
CA PHE A 129 5.78 2.42 -14.49
C PHE A 129 5.07 3.58 -15.20
N VAL A 130 5.86 4.46 -15.81
CA VAL A 130 5.42 5.77 -16.31
C VAL A 130 4.32 5.69 -17.36
N ASP A 131 4.36 4.70 -18.26
CA ASP A 131 3.41 4.59 -19.37
C ASP A 131 1.97 4.29 -18.93
N GLU A 132 1.78 3.73 -17.76
CA GLU A 132 0.47 3.41 -17.16
C GLU A 132 0.05 4.42 -16.09
N THR A 133 0.93 5.37 -15.73
CA THR A 133 0.69 6.41 -14.73
C THR A 133 0.08 7.63 -15.40
N ALA A 134 -1.16 7.98 -15.08
CA ALA A 134 -1.87 9.13 -15.67
C ALA A 134 -1.63 9.26 -17.19
N PRO A 135 -1.89 8.22 -17.99
CA PRO A 135 -1.46 8.17 -19.40
C PRO A 135 -2.18 9.19 -20.29
N GLY A 136 -3.29 9.77 -19.84
CA GLY A 136 -4.11 10.69 -20.59
C GLY A 136 -4.88 10.02 -21.75
N ASN A 137 -5.52 10.85 -22.60
CA ASN A 137 -6.24 10.38 -23.79
C ASN A 137 -7.33 9.32 -23.56
N GLY A 138 -7.92 9.29 -22.36
CA GLY A 138 -8.95 8.31 -21.98
C GLY A 138 -8.42 6.89 -21.74
N ARG A 139 -7.10 6.71 -21.67
CA ARG A 139 -6.51 5.44 -21.22
C ARG A 139 -6.69 5.30 -19.72
N PHE A 140 -6.80 4.05 -19.27
CA PHE A 140 -6.87 3.70 -17.86
C PHE A 140 -5.62 4.17 -17.12
N ASP A 141 -5.80 4.74 -15.93
CA ASP A 141 -4.73 5.13 -15.03
C ASP A 141 -4.51 4.04 -13.97
N ALA A 142 -3.49 3.23 -14.17
CA ALA A 142 -3.17 2.13 -13.26
C ALA A 142 -2.80 2.63 -11.84
N THR A 143 -2.51 3.92 -11.66
CA THR A 143 -2.20 4.46 -10.32
C THR A 143 -3.33 4.23 -9.33
N LEU A 144 -4.59 4.31 -9.78
CA LEU A 144 -5.76 4.09 -8.93
C LEU A 144 -5.80 2.65 -8.39
N GLU A 145 -5.40 1.70 -9.21
CA GLU A 145 -5.33 0.28 -8.88
C GLU A 145 -4.14 -0.04 -7.99
N GLU A 146 -2.94 0.31 -8.45
CA GLU A 146 -1.69 -0.06 -7.77
C GLU A 146 -1.54 0.54 -6.37
N VAL A 147 -1.98 1.79 -6.20
CA VAL A 147 -2.00 2.43 -4.88
C VAL A 147 -3.02 1.77 -3.97
N LEU A 148 -4.21 1.43 -4.49
CA LEU A 148 -5.23 0.73 -3.70
C LEU A 148 -4.76 -0.68 -3.32
N HIS A 149 -4.06 -1.39 -4.21
CA HIS A 149 -3.43 -2.67 -3.91
C HIS A 149 -2.46 -2.58 -2.73
N LEU A 150 -1.55 -1.59 -2.71
CA LEU A 150 -0.67 -1.38 -1.57
C LEU A 150 -1.44 -1.19 -0.25
N ILE A 151 -2.44 -0.30 -0.26
CA ILE A 151 -3.22 0.04 0.94
C ILE A 151 -4.03 -1.15 1.44
N THR A 152 -4.65 -1.91 0.54
CA THR A 152 -5.51 -3.04 0.89
C THR A 152 -4.69 -4.26 1.31
N HIS A 153 -3.67 -4.63 0.54
CA HIS A 153 -2.81 -5.77 0.81
C HIS A 153 -1.99 -5.60 2.10
N VAL A 154 -1.26 -4.50 2.22
CA VAL A 154 -0.37 -4.28 3.37
C VAL A 154 -1.11 -3.67 4.56
N GLY A 155 -2.07 -2.78 4.32
CA GLY A 155 -2.80 -2.09 5.36
C GLY A 155 -4.02 -2.86 5.86
N TYR A 156 -5.12 -2.84 5.09
CA TYR A 156 -6.40 -3.38 5.54
C TYR A 156 -6.38 -4.88 5.82
N ALA A 157 -5.72 -5.68 4.99
CA ALA A 157 -5.65 -7.14 5.16
C ALA A 157 -4.97 -7.54 6.48
N ASN A 158 -3.98 -6.77 6.93
CA ASN A 158 -3.26 -7.01 8.18
C ASN A 158 -3.97 -6.42 9.41
N VAL A 159 -4.59 -5.26 9.29
CA VAL A 159 -5.32 -4.61 10.41
C VAL A 159 -6.65 -5.29 10.69
N TYR A 160 -7.34 -5.75 9.65
CA TYR A 160 -8.68 -6.37 9.73
C TYR A 160 -8.74 -7.74 9.04
N PRO A 161 -7.91 -8.73 9.45
CA PRO A 161 -7.73 -9.99 8.72
C PRO A 161 -8.95 -10.89 8.64
N LYS A 162 -10.00 -10.64 9.44
CA LYS A 162 -11.27 -11.35 9.36
C LYS A 162 -12.13 -10.83 8.21
N VAL A 163 -12.04 -9.53 7.93
CA VAL A 163 -12.82 -8.86 6.89
C VAL A 163 -12.03 -8.84 5.58
N PHE A 164 -10.86 -8.19 5.58
CA PHE A 164 -10.06 -7.92 4.38
C PHE A 164 -8.91 -8.90 4.16
N GLY A 165 -8.74 -9.94 4.99
CA GLY A 165 -7.67 -10.90 4.79
C GLY A 165 -7.79 -11.61 3.43
N GLU A 166 -6.74 -11.63 2.67
CA GLU A 166 -6.63 -12.22 1.33
C GLU A 166 -6.49 -13.74 1.39
N ARG A 167 -7.48 -14.37 1.98
CA ARG A 167 -7.48 -15.82 2.24
C ARG A 167 -8.88 -16.37 2.36
N SER A 168 -8.99 -17.67 2.14
CA SER A 168 -10.23 -18.38 2.44
C SER A 168 -10.62 -18.24 3.93
N GLY A 169 -11.89 -17.96 4.15
CA GLY A 169 -12.46 -17.79 5.50
C GLY A 169 -12.48 -16.35 6.00
N SER A 170 -11.96 -15.39 5.24
CA SER A 170 -12.26 -13.96 5.41
C SER A 170 -13.57 -13.61 4.72
N GLU A 171 -14.15 -12.46 5.07
CA GLU A 171 -15.35 -11.97 4.36
C GLU A 171 -15.03 -11.63 2.90
N LEU A 172 -13.87 -11.00 2.63
CA LEU A 172 -13.39 -10.73 1.27
C LEU A 172 -13.26 -12.01 0.45
N GLY A 173 -12.60 -13.05 0.99
CA GLY A 173 -12.48 -14.34 0.31
C GLY A 173 -13.84 -14.99 0.05
N ALA A 174 -14.80 -14.87 0.97
CA ALA A 174 -16.15 -15.39 0.77
C ALA A 174 -16.93 -14.60 -0.32
N CYS A 175 -16.70 -13.29 -0.42
CA CYS A 175 -17.26 -12.46 -1.48
C CYS A 175 -16.66 -12.81 -2.84
N LEU A 176 -15.34 -12.95 -2.92
CA LEU A 176 -14.65 -13.41 -4.13
C LEU A 176 -15.17 -14.77 -4.60
N ASP A 177 -15.25 -15.78 -3.70
CA ASP A 177 -15.71 -17.12 -4.05
C ASP A 177 -17.15 -17.09 -4.60
N ARG A 178 -18.01 -16.23 -4.03
CA ARG A 178 -19.37 -16.02 -4.54
C ARG A 178 -19.38 -15.37 -5.92
N ALA A 179 -18.57 -14.34 -6.11
CA ALA A 179 -18.49 -13.59 -7.36
C ALA A 179 -18.02 -14.46 -8.54
N ARG A 180 -17.08 -15.37 -8.29
CA ARG A 180 -16.55 -16.31 -9.28
C ARG A 180 -17.42 -17.55 -9.50
N GLY A 181 -18.47 -17.72 -8.70
CA GLY A 181 -19.33 -18.92 -8.75
C GLY A 181 -18.69 -20.17 -8.14
N GLY A 182 -17.58 -20.01 -7.39
CA GLY A 182 -16.88 -21.10 -6.74
C GLY A 182 -15.55 -20.71 -6.12
N ARG A 183 -15.00 -21.64 -5.31
CA ARG A 183 -13.69 -21.45 -4.71
C ARG A 183 -12.59 -22.02 -5.60
N PHE A 184 -11.81 -21.16 -6.21
CA PHE A 184 -10.65 -21.51 -7.03
C PHE A 184 -9.37 -21.01 -6.33
N ARG A 185 -8.36 -21.88 -6.18
CA ARG A 185 -7.06 -21.51 -5.57
C ARG A 185 -6.12 -20.83 -6.55
N ALA A 186 -6.32 -21.08 -7.81
CA ALA A 186 -5.66 -20.44 -8.94
C ALA A 186 -6.74 -20.04 -9.93
N VAL A 187 -6.38 -19.28 -10.94
CA VAL A 187 -7.28 -18.95 -12.06
C VAL A 187 -7.68 -20.28 -12.75
N PRO A 188 -8.99 -20.57 -12.89
CA PRO A 188 -9.44 -21.81 -13.53
C PRO A 188 -9.41 -21.68 -15.06
N ASP A 189 -9.36 -22.79 -15.77
CA ASP A 189 -9.49 -22.82 -17.25
C ASP A 189 -10.82 -22.24 -17.76
N GLY A 190 -11.81 -22.11 -16.90
CA GLY A 190 -13.11 -21.51 -17.19
C GLY A 190 -13.93 -21.32 -15.92
N TYR A 191 -14.70 -20.24 -15.89
CA TYR A 191 -15.59 -19.93 -14.78
C TYR A 191 -17.00 -20.50 -15.02
N PRO A 192 -17.77 -20.83 -13.95
CA PRO A 192 -19.14 -21.26 -14.07
C PRO A 192 -20.03 -20.22 -14.76
N GLU A 193 -21.07 -20.69 -15.43
CA GLU A 193 -22.12 -19.80 -15.95
C GLU A 193 -22.71 -18.96 -14.80
N GLY A 194 -22.81 -17.65 -15.01
CA GLY A 194 -23.30 -16.71 -13.99
C GLY A 194 -22.23 -16.16 -13.04
N ALA A 195 -20.95 -16.52 -13.23
CA ALA A 195 -19.85 -15.79 -12.59
C ALA A 195 -19.87 -14.32 -13.06
N TRP A 196 -19.83 -13.39 -12.12
CA TRP A 196 -19.84 -11.95 -12.43
C TRP A 196 -18.50 -11.25 -12.15
N PHE A 197 -17.54 -11.99 -11.65
CA PHE A 197 -16.13 -11.62 -11.63
C PHE A 197 -15.30 -12.79 -12.20
N THR A 198 -14.41 -12.48 -13.12
CA THR A 198 -13.45 -13.43 -13.72
C THR A 198 -12.09 -12.77 -13.79
N TYR A 199 -11.03 -13.55 -13.74
CA TYR A 199 -9.66 -13.08 -13.83
C TYR A 199 -8.89 -14.07 -14.70
N ASP A 200 -7.98 -13.62 -15.54
CA ASP A 200 -7.31 -14.44 -16.56
C ASP A 200 -5.79 -14.53 -16.43
N ASP A 201 -5.17 -13.79 -15.49
CA ASP A 201 -3.75 -13.94 -15.19
C ASP A 201 -3.49 -15.22 -14.39
N GLU A 202 -3.01 -16.27 -15.06
CA GLU A 202 -2.71 -17.57 -14.47
C GLU A 202 -1.62 -17.51 -13.37
N THR A 203 -0.84 -16.43 -13.29
CA THR A 203 0.18 -16.25 -12.24
C THR A 203 -0.40 -15.76 -10.92
N CYS A 204 -1.63 -15.25 -10.96
CA CYS A 204 -2.33 -14.68 -9.82
C CYS A 204 -2.91 -15.78 -8.91
N ASP A 205 -2.35 -15.95 -7.75
CA ASP A 205 -2.84 -16.88 -6.74
C ASP A 205 -4.13 -16.39 -6.05
N TYR A 206 -4.61 -17.11 -5.03
CA TYR A 206 -5.85 -16.75 -4.34
C TYR A 206 -5.77 -15.40 -3.63
N ALA A 207 -4.62 -15.05 -3.06
CA ALA A 207 -4.43 -13.78 -2.36
C ALA A 207 -4.44 -12.62 -3.35
N CYS A 208 -3.68 -12.74 -4.43
CA CYS A 208 -3.70 -11.80 -5.55
C CYS A 208 -5.12 -11.60 -6.10
N GLN A 209 -5.88 -12.65 -6.35
CA GLN A 209 -7.26 -12.55 -6.84
C GLN A 209 -8.22 -11.88 -5.82
N CYS A 210 -7.94 -11.95 -4.51
CA CYS A 210 -8.68 -11.18 -3.50
C CYS A 210 -8.41 -9.68 -3.65
N THR A 211 -7.16 -9.28 -3.88
CA THR A 211 -6.75 -7.89 -4.08
C THR A 211 -7.40 -7.32 -5.34
N GLU A 212 -7.31 -8.03 -6.45
CA GLU A 212 -7.93 -7.67 -7.73
C GLU A 212 -9.45 -7.54 -7.61
N TYR A 213 -10.09 -8.53 -7.01
CA TYR A 213 -11.52 -8.50 -6.80
C TYR A 213 -11.95 -7.29 -5.94
N LEU A 214 -11.21 -6.97 -4.90
CA LEU A 214 -11.54 -5.84 -4.03
C LEU A 214 -11.47 -4.51 -4.79
N TYR A 215 -10.42 -4.32 -5.60
CA TYR A 215 -10.30 -3.15 -6.47
C TYR A 215 -11.52 -3.00 -7.39
N TRP A 216 -11.84 -4.05 -8.16
CA TRP A 216 -12.96 -4.01 -9.10
C TRP A 216 -14.31 -3.86 -8.39
N ALA A 217 -14.50 -4.48 -7.22
CA ALA A 217 -15.73 -4.37 -6.45
C ALA A 217 -15.97 -2.93 -5.92
N ILE A 218 -14.90 -2.20 -5.55
CA ILE A 218 -15.01 -0.82 -5.05
C ILE A 218 -15.19 0.17 -6.21
N THR A 219 -14.49 -0.03 -7.32
CA THR A 219 -14.44 0.95 -8.43
C THR A 219 -15.57 0.77 -9.45
N SER A 220 -16.35 -0.30 -9.37
CA SER A 220 -17.48 -0.60 -10.29
C SER A 220 -18.85 -0.15 -9.78
N VAL A 221 -18.94 0.52 -8.62
CA VAL A 221 -20.19 0.98 -8.00
C VAL A 221 -20.47 2.44 -8.27
#